data_d11056c04496684b6131b1d2e9aa35f7
#
_entry.id   d11056c04496684b6131b1d2e9aa35f7
#
_cell.length_a   1.000
_cell.length_b   1.000
_cell.length_c   1.000
_cell.angle_alpha   90.00
_cell.angle_beta   90.00
_cell.angle_gamma   90.00
#
_symmetry.space_group_name_H-M   'P 1'
#
loop_
_entity.id
_entity.type
_entity.pdbx_description
1 polymer ?
#
loop_
_entity_poly.entity_id
_entity_poly.type
_entity_poly.pdbx_seq_one_letter_code
_entity_poly.pdbx_strand_id
1 'polypeptide(L)'
;MPDSAAGRGYAWDMQDAGTNAVLAVIAAAAAAALASAVMTSILIRLGHRSGALDSAGVGGHRKELRPIPNIGGVAITWSVLLPIAAGLTGAASIGADRLAEWLPPFAESARRFASNAQPACAILIGAAVLHIMGLIDDRRALPAWPKLLLQCAVAVGVASLGGVRVLMLLDAHVGGPWLSVALSATFMVAIVNAVNFLDNMDGLAGGVSFIAAAAFCTAACISRQWATAAVLALLAGGLLGFLVFNFPWRAARPARIFMGDGGSLPVGFLLAALAIQITFTAPDDPEYALGARWYGVLTPLVILTVPLYDSVIVTLLRLGQGKSPMVGDHQHFSHRLVMRGLSSRGAVLLICALATTCGIGGLLLGTAAPWQAVLIGAQTIMVLLTVAALEQPMLAQMRTGADR
;
A
#
# COMPACT_ATOMS: atom_id res chain seq x y z
N MET A 1 38.07 36.21 11.45
CA MET A 1 37.44 34.90 11.59
C MET A 1 36.56 34.89 12.83
N PRO A 2 35.26 35.06 12.67
CA PRO A 2 34.28 34.51 13.60
C PRO A 2 33.11 33.91 12.81
N ASP A 3 33.02 32.58 12.66
CA ASP A 3 31.76 31.95 12.17
C ASP A 3 31.72 30.42 12.32
N SER A 4 32.61 29.83 13.14
CA SER A 4 32.63 28.36 13.27
C SER A 4 31.75 27.81 14.41
N ALA A 5 31.24 28.65 15.32
CA ALA A 5 30.44 28.21 16.45
C ALA A 5 28.92 28.20 16.14
N ALA A 6 28.43 29.20 15.42
CA ALA A 6 27.01 29.27 15.02
C ALA A 6 26.63 28.17 14.04
N GLY A 7 27.50 27.84 13.08
CA GLY A 7 27.25 26.76 12.12
C GLY A 7 27.23 25.36 12.75
N ARG A 8 27.98 25.16 13.83
CA ARG A 8 27.96 23.88 14.57
C ARG A 8 26.71 23.71 15.43
N GLY A 9 26.22 24.76 16.06
CA GLY A 9 24.97 24.72 16.82
C GLY A 9 23.77 24.37 15.93
N TYR A 10 23.65 24.97 14.75
CA TYR A 10 22.59 24.69 13.79
C TYR A 10 22.62 23.24 13.24
N ALA A 11 23.82 22.70 12.99
CA ALA A 11 23.96 21.33 12.49
C ALA A 11 23.59 20.29 13.56
N TRP A 12 23.92 20.51 14.82
CA TRP A 12 23.52 19.64 15.94
C TRP A 12 22.01 19.67 16.17
N ASP A 13 21.38 20.84 16.18
CA ASP A 13 19.93 20.99 16.34
C ASP A 13 19.15 20.31 15.21
N MET A 14 19.63 20.39 13.97
CA MET A 14 18.98 19.71 12.82
C MET A 14 19.15 18.19 12.84
N GLN A 15 20.24 17.68 13.36
CA GLN A 15 20.50 16.24 13.49
C GLN A 15 19.62 15.65 14.59
N ASP A 16 19.49 16.32 15.71
CA ASP A 16 18.62 15.92 16.82
C ASP A 16 17.12 15.98 16.43
N ALA A 17 16.71 16.99 15.68
CA ALA A 17 15.34 17.08 15.17
C ALA A 17 15.00 15.94 14.22
N GLY A 18 15.91 15.55 13.33
CA GLY A 18 15.74 14.42 12.43
C GLY A 18 15.65 13.08 13.18
N THR A 19 16.49 12.88 14.19
CA THR A 19 16.48 11.68 15.05
C THR A 19 15.17 11.57 15.81
N ASN A 20 14.67 12.65 16.40
CA ASN A 20 13.41 12.70 17.13
C ASN A 20 12.21 12.40 16.20
N ALA A 21 12.24 12.89 14.94
CA ALA A 21 11.21 12.60 13.95
C ALA A 21 11.18 11.11 13.59
N VAL A 22 12.34 10.47 13.37
CA VAL A 22 12.44 9.04 13.11
C VAL A 22 11.90 8.23 14.30
N LEU A 23 12.27 8.59 15.53
CA LEU A 23 11.76 7.93 16.74
C LEU A 23 10.23 8.04 16.86
N ALA A 24 9.68 9.21 16.52
CA ALA A 24 8.23 9.42 16.53
C ALA A 24 7.51 8.60 15.44
N VAL A 25 8.12 8.46 14.26
CA VAL A 25 7.63 7.57 13.18
C VAL A 25 7.63 6.10 13.63
N ILE A 26 8.70 5.64 14.28
CA ILE A 26 8.78 4.28 14.84
C ILE A 26 7.73 4.09 15.94
N ALA A 27 7.55 5.07 16.83
CA ALA A 27 6.54 5.01 17.88
C ALA A 27 5.12 4.94 17.30
N ALA A 28 4.83 5.70 16.22
CA ALA A 28 3.55 5.63 15.51
C ALA A 28 3.31 4.23 14.90
N ALA A 29 4.33 3.62 14.29
CA ALA A 29 4.24 2.25 13.78
C ALA A 29 3.96 1.25 14.90
N ALA A 30 4.67 1.34 16.03
CA ALA A 30 4.48 0.46 17.18
C ALA A 30 3.09 0.61 17.80
N ALA A 31 2.61 1.85 17.96
CA ALA A 31 1.27 2.13 18.48
C ALA A 31 0.17 1.57 17.55
N ALA A 32 0.30 1.77 16.24
CA ALA A 32 -0.63 1.21 15.25
C ALA A 32 -0.59 -0.32 15.23
N ALA A 33 0.59 -0.94 15.36
CA ALA A 33 0.72 -2.39 15.43
C ALA A 33 0.02 -2.96 16.66
N LEU A 34 0.19 -2.35 17.83
CA LEU A 34 -0.48 -2.75 19.05
C LEU A 34 -2.00 -2.57 18.93
N ALA A 35 -2.45 -1.41 18.45
CA ALA A 35 -3.88 -1.11 18.27
C ALA A 35 -4.53 -2.11 17.29
N SER A 36 -3.90 -2.36 16.14
CA SER A 36 -4.37 -3.32 15.16
C SER A 36 -4.39 -4.75 15.72
N ALA A 37 -3.35 -5.17 16.46
CA ALA A 37 -3.30 -6.50 17.05
C ALA A 37 -4.40 -6.69 18.11
N VAL A 38 -4.62 -5.71 18.98
CA VAL A 38 -5.70 -5.74 19.97
C VAL A 38 -7.06 -5.79 19.27
N MET A 39 -7.30 -4.89 18.31
CA MET A 39 -8.55 -4.85 17.56
C MET A 39 -8.79 -6.16 16.80
N THR A 40 -7.77 -6.70 16.12
CA THR A 40 -7.84 -8.00 15.44
C THR A 40 -8.22 -9.13 16.39
N SER A 41 -7.63 -9.15 17.60
CA SER A 41 -7.97 -10.15 18.63
C SER A 41 -9.44 -10.04 19.07
N ILE A 42 -9.97 -8.82 19.20
CA ILE A 42 -11.38 -8.58 19.52
C ILE A 42 -12.27 -9.03 18.36
N LEU A 43 -11.93 -8.66 17.13
CA LEU A 43 -12.70 -9.00 15.92
C LEU A 43 -12.76 -10.51 15.70
N ILE A 44 -11.71 -11.27 15.98
CA ILE A 44 -11.74 -12.73 15.94
C ILE A 44 -12.81 -13.27 16.89
N ARG A 45 -12.86 -12.77 18.14
CA ARG A 45 -13.86 -13.20 19.12
C ARG A 45 -15.28 -12.82 18.73
N LEU A 46 -15.46 -11.59 18.25
CA LEU A 46 -16.77 -11.09 17.79
C LEU A 46 -17.25 -11.82 16.53
N GLY A 47 -16.36 -12.05 15.55
CA GLY A 47 -16.68 -12.74 14.33
C GLY A 47 -17.20 -14.16 14.57
N HIS A 48 -16.58 -14.90 15.49
CA HIS A 48 -17.06 -16.21 15.89
C HIS A 48 -18.40 -16.16 16.63
N ARG A 49 -18.69 -15.10 17.41
CA ARG A 49 -19.96 -14.97 18.14
C ARG A 49 -21.11 -14.52 17.24
N SER A 50 -20.84 -13.62 16.28
CA SER A 50 -21.85 -13.03 15.39
C SER A 50 -22.12 -13.86 14.13
N GLY A 51 -21.35 -14.92 13.89
CA GLY A 51 -21.42 -15.68 12.65
C GLY A 51 -20.96 -14.89 11.41
N ALA A 52 -20.23 -13.76 11.60
CA ALA A 52 -19.61 -13.01 10.52
C ALA A 52 -18.36 -13.75 10.01
N LEU A 53 -18.60 -15.00 9.60
CA LEU A 53 -17.60 -15.92 9.07
C LEU A 53 -17.65 -15.85 7.54
N ASP A 54 -16.55 -16.21 6.88
CA ASP A 54 -16.52 -16.37 5.44
C ASP A 54 -17.53 -17.46 5.08
N SER A 55 -18.71 -17.02 4.61
CA SER A 55 -19.75 -17.95 4.21
C SER A 55 -19.40 -18.48 2.84
N ALA A 56 -19.40 -19.80 2.74
CA ALA A 56 -19.25 -20.51 1.52
C ALA A 56 -20.16 -19.96 0.42
N GLY A 57 -19.55 -19.33 -0.54
CA GLY A 57 -20.01 -19.30 -1.89
C GLY A 57 -21.44 -18.90 -2.17
N VAL A 58 -21.65 -17.62 -2.32
CA VAL A 58 -22.56 -17.13 -3.35
C VAL A 58 -21.70 -16.85 -4.59
N GLY A 59 -21.73 -17.77 -5.56
CA GLY A 59 -21.11 -17.59 -6.87
C GLY A 59 -19.66 -18.08 -7.01
N GLY A 60 -19.45 -19.37 -7.21
CA GLY A 60 -18.34 -19.92 -8.03
C GLY A 60 -16.95 -20.04 -7.40
N HIS A 61 -16.66 -19.45 -6.25
CA HIS A 61 -15.37 -19.58 -5.60
C HIS A 61 -15.44 -20.59 -4.46
N ARG A 62 -14.92 -21.81 -4.69
CA ARG A 62 -14.59 -22.74 -3.61
C ARG A 62 -13.35 -22.24 -2.88
N LYS A 63 -13.47 -21.20 -2.03
CA LYS A 63 -12.55 -21.06 -0.89
C LYS A 63 -12.85 -22.28 0.00
N GLU A 64 -11.82 -22.97 0.45
CA GLU A 64 -12.02 -24.03 1.47
C GLU A 64 -12.81 -23.40 2.61
N LEU A 65 -13.95 -24.05 2.94
CA LEU A 65 -14.89 -23.63 3.98
C LEU A 65 -14.22 -23.65 5.35
N ARG A 66 -13.49 -22.61 5.68
CA ARG A 66 -12.99 -22.40 7.03
C ARG A 66 -13.91 -21.39 7.72
N PRO A 67 -14.44 -21.68 8.91
CA PRO A 67 -15.24 -20.72 9.66
C PRO A 67 -14.33 -19.62 10.26
N ILE A 68 -13.75 -18.79 9.38
CA ILE A 68 -12.79 -17.75 9.75
C ILE A 68 -13.44 -16.39 9.49
N PRO A 69 -13.37 -15.44 10.45
CA PRO A 69 -13.90 -14.09 10.25
C PRO A 69 -13.21 -13.36 9.10
N ASN A 70 -14.01 -12.72 8.22
CA ASN A 70 -13.52 -11.93 7.08
C ASN A 70 -13.73 -10.42 7.33
N ILE A 71 -13.22 -9.93 8.45
CA ILE A 71 -13.35 -8.53 8.92
C ILE A 71 -12.02 -7.94 9.42
N GLY A 72 -10.90 -8.57 9.08
CA GLY A 72 -9.58 -8.11 9.52
C GLY A 72 -9.19 -6.74 8.99
N GLY A 73 -9.73 -6.38 7.83
CA GLY A 73 -9.56 -5.05 7.24
C GLY A 73 -10.00 -3.90 8.16
N VAL A 74 -10.96 -4.12 9.04
CA VAL A 74 -11.39 -3.13 10.04
C VAL A 74 -10.22 -2.74 10.95
N ALA A 75 -9.47 -3.73 11.47
CA ALA A 75 -8.34 -3.45 12.37
C ALA A 75 -7.24 -2.66 11.67
N ILE A 76 -6.90 -3.01 10.44
CA ILE A 76 -5.88 -2.32 9.64
C ILE A 76 -6.33 -0.90 9.34
N THR A 77 -7.52 -0.74 8.76
CA THR A 77 -8.00 0.55 8.28
C THR A 77 -8.17 1.55 9.41
N TRP A 78 -8.80 1.16 10.51
CA TRP A 78 -9.04 2.07 11.62
C TRP A 78 -7.79 2.39 12.43
N SER A 79 -6.77 1.51 12.47
CA SER A 79 -5.47 1.85 13.06
C SER A 79 -4.73 2.96 12.29
N VAL A 80 -5.13 3.24 11.05
CA VAL A 80 -4.59 4.34 10.23
C VAL A 80 -5.54 5.54 10.24
N LEU A 81 -6.82 5.34 9.95
CA LEU A 81 -7.76 6.46 9.76
C LEU A 81 -8.02 7.24 11.04
N LEU A 82 -8.12 6.57 12.20
CA LEU A 82 -8.39 7.28 13.48
C LEU A 82 -7.26 8.24 13.87
N PRO A 83 -5.98 7.86 13.85
CA PRO A 83 -4.90 8.81 14.14
C PRO A 83 -4.83 9.98 13.17
N ILE A 84 -5.07 9.74 11.87
CA ILE A 84 -5.10 10.82 10.87
C ILE A 84 -6.26 11.77 11.14
N ALA A 85 -7.46 11.25 11.37
CA ALA A 85 -8.63 12.06 11.69
C ALA A 85 -8.41 12.87 12.99
N ALA A 86 -7.83 12.23 14.02
CA ALA A 86 -7.49 12.92 15.27
C ALA A 86 -6.46 14.03 15.06
N GLY A 87 -5.44 13.81 14.23
CA GLY A 87 -4.46 14.84 13.88
C GLY A 87 -5.08 16.02 13.13
N LEU A 88 -5.95 15.75 12.14
CA LEU A 88 -6.66 16.79 11.39
C LEU A 88 -7.63 17.60 12.26
N THR A 89 -8.43 16.92 13.08
CA THR A 89 -9.37 17.59 13.99
C THR A 89 -8.64 18.34 15.11
N GLY A 90 -7.52 17.79 15.62
CA GLY A 90 -6.64 18.47 16.57
C GLY A 90 -6.06 19.76 15.99
N ALA A 91 -5.51 19.71 14.77
CA ALA A 91 -4.97 20.89 14.09
C ALA A 91 -6.04 21.96 13.86
N ALA A 92 -7.27 21.55 13.53
CA ALA A 92 -8.39 22.47 13.31
C ALA A 92 -8.95 23.09 14.60
N SER A 93 -9.01 22.33 15.71
CA SER A 93 -9.69 22.75 16.95
C SER A 93 -8.75 23.37 17.99
N ILE A 94 -7.54 22.82 18.14
CA ILE A 94 -6.55 23.25 19.15
C ILE A 94 -5.63 24.33 18.55
N GLY A 95 -5.47 24.31 17.23
CA GLY A 95 -4.54 25.14 16.48
C GLY A 95 -3.20 24.45 16.23
N ALA A 96 -2.65 24.71 15.04
CA ALA A 96 -1.43 24.06 14.57
C ALA A 96 -0.21 24.36 15.46
N ASP A 97 -0.11 25.57 16.01
CA ASP A 97 1.04 25.96 16.85
C ASP A 97 1.05 25.22 18.20
N ARG A 98 -0.10 25.08 18.85
CA ARG A 98 -0.19 24.27 20.07
C ARG A 98 0.07 22.78 19.81
N LEU A 99 -0.41 22.26 18.69
CA LEU A 99 -0.12 20.88 18.30
C LEU A 99 1.38 20.70 18.02
N ALA A 100 2.03 21.71 17.44
CA ALA A 100 3.46 21.75 17.20
C ALA A 100 4.29 21.76 18.51
N GLU A 101 3.79 22.42 19.54
CA GLU A 101 4.41 22.39 20.88
C GLU A 101 4.35 20.99 21.53
N TRP A 102 3.23 20.27 21.32
CA TRP A 102 3.05 18.92 21.89
C TRP A 102 3.78 17.84 21.12
N LEU A 103 3.94 18.05 19.81
CA LEU A 103 4.57 17.12 18.88
C LEU A 103 5.68 17.80 18.08
N PRO A 104 6.77 18.25 18.71
CA PRO A 104 7.83 19.01 18.05
C PRO A 104 8.38 18.36 16.78
N PRO A 105 8.53 17.02 16.68
CA PRO A 105 9.00 16.37 15.46
C PRO A 105 8.08 16.57 14.26
N PHE A 106 6.80 16.87 14.50
CA PHE A 106 5.77 17.09 13.47
C PHE A 106 5.30 18.55 13.39
N ALA A 107 6.00 19.50 14.02
CA ALA A 107 5.60 20.90 14.08
C ALA A 107 5.37 21.50 12.68
N GLU A 108 6.30 21.28 11.76
CA GLU A 108 6.21 21.73 10.38
C GLU A 108 5.02 21.07 9.66
N SER A 109 4.86 19.76 9.86
CA SER A 109 3.73 19.01 9.30
C SER A 109 2.38 19.51 9.84
N ALA A 110 2.28 19.82 11.13
CA ALA A 110 1.06 20.36 11.73
C ALA A 110 0.68 21.71 11.12
N ARG A 111 1.66 22.61 10.91
CA ARG A 111 1.43 23.90 10.25
C ARG A 111 1.03 23.74 8.78
N ARG A 112 1.64 22.81 8.05
CA ARG A 112 1.24 22.50 6.67
C ARG A 112 -0.17 21.93 6.59
N PHE A 113 -0.56 21.02 7.48
CA PHE A 113 -1.93 20.55 7.56
C PHE A 113 -2.92 21.68 7.83
N ALA A 114 -2.57 22.65 8.69
CA ALA A 114 -3.42 23.80 8.92
C ALA A 114 -3.55 24.71 7.70
N SER A 115 -2.48 24.84 6.91
CA SER A 115 -2.50 25.65 5.67
C SER A 115 -3.11 24.92 4.48
N ASN A 116 -2.95 23.60 4.38
CA ASN A 116 -3.49 22.79 3.26
C ASN A 116 -3.83 21.36 3.72
N ALA A 117 -4.98 21.20 4.37
CA ALA A 117 -5.49 19.88 4.79
C ALA A 117 -6.14 19.08 3.64
N GLN A 118 -6.32 19.71 2.47
CA GLN A 118 -7.10 19.16 1.36
C GLN A 118 -6.62 17.80 0.87
N PRO A 119 -5.31 17.53 0.63
CA PRO A 119 -4.84 16.21 0.21
C PRO A 119 -5.10 15.14 1.28
N ALA A 120 -4.84 15.46 2.55
CA ALA A 120 -5.04 14.54 3.66
C ALA A 120 -6.51 14.19 3.87
N CYS A 121 -7.41 15.18 3.81
CA CYS A 121 -8.85 14.95 3.87
C CYS A 121 -9.34 14.10 2.70
N ALA A 122 -8.86 14.35 1.48
CA ALA A 122 -9.24 13.58 0.30
C ALA A 122 -8.80 12.11 0.42
N ILE A 123 -7.56 11.86 0.88
CA ILE A 123 -7.05 10.51 1.13
C ILE A 123 -7.85 9.82 2.25
N LEU A 124 -8.13 10.51 3.35
CA LEU A 124 -8.90 9.96 4.47
C LEU A 124 -10.31 9.54 4.02
N ILE A 125 -11.01 10.42 3.32
CA ILE A 125 -12.36 10.17 2.79
C ILE A 125 -12.33 9.04 1.76
N GLY A 126 -11.38 9.06 0.83
CA GLY A 126 -11.24 8.02 -0.19
C GLY A 126 -11.00 6.64 0.41
N ALA A 127 -10.11 6.53 1.39
CA ALA A 127 -9.86 5.29 2.11
C ALA A 127 -11.10 4.81 2.89
N ALA A 128 -11.81 5.71 3.55
CA ALA A 128 -13.05 5.38 4.27
C ALA A 128 -14.16 4.88 3.33
N VAL A 129 -14.35 5.53 2.18
CA VAL A 129 -15.33 5.11 1.16
C VAL A 129 -15.01 3.72 0.62
N LEU A 130 -13.75 3.45 0.27
CA LEU A 130 -13.33 2.13 -0.21
C LEU A 130 -13.42 1.06 0.88
N HIS A 131 -13.12 1.41 2.14
CA HIS A 131 -13.32 0.52 3.29
C HIS A 131 -14.79 0.10 3.44
N ILE A 132 -15.69 1.08 3.42
CA ILE A 132 -17.15 0.81 3.54
C ILE A 132 -17.62 -0.04 2.36
N MET A 133 -17.21 0.30 1.13
CA MET A 133 -17.53 -0.50 -0.05
C MET A 133 -17.06 -1.95 0.11
N GLY A 134 -15.82 -2.15 0.53
CA GLY A 134 -15.25 -3.47 0.73
C GLY A 134 -15.99 -4.27 1.80
N LEU A 135 -16.36 -3.64 2.93
CA LEU A 135 -17.17 -4.29 3.97
C LEU A 135 -18.56 -4.70 3.48
N ILE A 136 -19.16 -3.93 2.58
CA ILE A 136 -20.44 -4.28 1.94
C ILE A 136 -20.23 -5.47 1.01
N ASP A 137 -19.16 -5.45 0.22
CA ASP A 137 -18.81 -6.53 -0.71
C ASP A 137 -18.50 -7.86 0.00
N ASP A 138 -17.78 -7.81 1.10
CA ASP A 138 -17.48 -8.98 1.95
C ASP A 138 -18.75 -9.65 2.50
N ARG A 139 -19.84 -8.92 2.63
CA ARG A 139 -21.13 -9.43 3.11
C ARG A 139 -22.11 -9.78 1.99
N ARG A 140 -22.05 -9.03 0.91
CA ARG A 140 -22.94 -9.14 -0.25
C ARG A 140 -22.14 -8.84 -1.49
N ALA A 141 -21.77 -9.89 -2.22
CA ALA A 141 -20.95 -9.73 -3.44
C ALA A 141 -21.58 -8.70 -4.37
N LEU A 142 -20.88 -7.60 -4.58
CA LEU A 142 -21.28 -6.53 -5.48
C LEU A 142 -20.88 -6.88 -6.93
N PRO A 143 -21.67 -6.48 -7.92
CA PRO A 143 -21.23 -6.59 -9.31
C PRO A 143 -19.90 -5.85 -9.54
N ALA A 144 -19.07 -6.37 -10.42
CA ALA A 144 -17.72 -5.83 -10.64
C ALA A 144 -17.74 -4.38 -11.16
N TRP A 145 -18.70 -4.01 -12.02
CA TRP A 145 -18.78 -2.67 -12.61
C TRP A 145 -19.07 -1.55 -11.60
N PRO A 146 -20.05 -1.64 -10.69
CA PRO A 146 -20.24 -0.65 -9.63
C PRO A 146 -19.00 -0.48 -8.74
N LYS A 147 -18.31 -1.58 -8.42
CA LYS A 147 -17.05 -1.53 -7.65
C LYS A 147 -15.99 -0.72 -8.39
N LEU A 148 -15.77 -1.01 -9.66
CA LEU A 148 -14.79 -0.30 -10.48
C LEU A 148 -15.17 1.18 -10.64
N LEU A 149 -16.44 1.48 -10.90
CA LEU A 149 -16.90 2.86 -11.04
C LEU A 149 -16.68 3.67 -9.76
N LEU A 150 -16.95 3.10 -8.59
CA LEU A 150 -16.70 3.78 -7.32
C LEU A 150 -15.19 3.97 -7.07
N GLN A 151 -14.36 2.96 -7.37
CA GLN A 151 -12.90 3.10 -7.31
C GLN A 151 -12.40 4.23 -8.21
N CYS A 152 -12.89 4.31 -9.46
CA CYS A 152 -12.55 5.39 -10.39
C CYS A 152 -13.03 6.76 -9.86
N ALA A 153 -14.25 6.85 -9.35
CA ALA A 153 -14.79 8.10 -8.80
C ALA A 153 -13.95 8.60 -7.61
N VAL A 154 -13.58 7.70 -6.68
CA VAL A 154 -12.70 8.02 -5.55
C VAL A 154 -11.34 8.48 -6.05
N ALA A 155 -10.72 7.74 -6.98
CA ALA A 155 -9.39 8.06 -7.49
C ALA A 155 -9.37 9.40 -8.25
N VAL A 156 -10.37 9.66 -9.10
CA VAL A 156 -10.53 10.96 -9.78
C VAL A 156 -10.78 12.08 -8.77
N GLY A 157 -11.63 11.86 -7.77
CA GLY A 157 -11.90 12.83 -6.70
C GLY A 157 -10.64 13.19 -5.92
N VAL A 158 -9.84 12.20 -5.53
CA VAL A 158 -8.58 12.42 -4.80
C VAL A 158 -7.53 13.09 -5.68
N ALA A 159 -7.45 12.75 -6.96
CA ALA A 159 -6.53 13.39 -7.89
C ALA A 159 -6.95 14.84 -8.19
N SER A 160 -8.21 15.10 -8.46
CA SER A 160 -8.68 16.44 -8.88
C SER A 160 -8.91 17.37 -7.70
N LEU A 161 -9.60 16.93 -6.65
CA LEU A 161 -9.92 17.73 -5.48
C LEU A 161 -8.79 17.72 -4.44
N GLY A 162 -8.13 16.58 -4.25
CA GLY A 162 -7.02 16.42 -3.29
C GLY A 162 -5.67 16.88 -3.84
N GLY A 163 -5.53 17.09 -5.13
CA GLY A 163 -4.25 17.44 -5.75
C GLY A 163 -3.19 16.31 -5.73
N VAL A 164 -3.60 15.06 -5.43
CA VAL A 164 -2.72 13.90 -5.38
C VAL A 164 -2.51 13.37 -6.79
N ARG A 165 -1.53 13.94 -7.51
CA ARG A 165 -1.36 13.69 -8.95
C ARG A 165 0.07 13.33 -9.33
N VAL A 166 0.20 12.39 -10.27
CA VAL A 166 1.47 12.05 -10.92
C VAL A 166 1.74 13.03 -12.07
N LEU A 167 3.03 13.29 -12.35
CA LEU A 167 3.49 13.98 -13.54
C LEU A 167 2.79 15.33 -13.83
N MET A 168 2.48 16.12 -12.79
CA MET A 168 1.84 17.44 -12.92
C MET A 168 2.60 18.39 -13.87
N LEU A 169 3.90 18.16 -14.06
CA LEU A 169 4.71 18.92 -15.03
C LEU A 169 4.19 18.84 -16.48
N LEU A 170 3.43 17.79 -16.82
CA LEU A 170 2.84 17.62 -18.15
C LEU A 170 1.59 18.49 -18.35
N ASP A 171 0.95 18.96 -17.29
CA ASP A 171 -0.29 19.72 -17.36
C ASP A 171 -0.16 20.98 -18.23
N ALA A 172 0.98 21.67 -18.13
CA ALA A 172 1.28 22.85 -18.93
C ALA A 172 1.41 22.54 -20.44
N HIS A 173 1.85 21.32 -20.79
CA HIS A 173 2.06 20.91 -22.18
C HIS A 173 0.78 20.43 -22.87
N VAL A 174 -0.21 19.96 -22.08
CA VAL A 174 -1.45 19.37 -22.61
C VAL A 174 -2.69 20.25 -22.39
N GLY A 175 -2.50 21.46 -21.87
CA GLY A 175 -3.57 22.44 -21.71
C GLY A 175 -4.52 22.18 -20.54
N GLY A 176 -4.03 21.58 -19.46
CA GLY A 176 -4.81 21.39 -18.22
C GLY A 176 -4.53 20.08 -17.48
N PRO A 177 -5.15 19.89 -16.31
CA PRO A 177 -4.83 18.78 -15.40
C PRO A 177 -5.42 17.43 -15.81
N TRP A 178 -6.11 17.33 -16.92
CA TRP A 178 -6.86 16.14 -17.32
C TRP A 178 -5.96 14.89 -17.48
N LEU A 179 -4.73 15.06 -18.02
CA LEU A 179 -3.81 13.95 -18.22
C LEU A 179 -3.24 13.45 -16.90
N SER A 180 -2.76 14.34 -16.03
CA SER A 180 -2.23 13.96 -14.71
C SER A 180 -3.32 13.35 -13.82
N VAL A 181 -4.56 13.84 -13.90
CA VAL A 181 -5.72 13.25 -13.21
C VAL A 181 -6.00 11.83 -13.72
N ALA A 182 -6.06 11.65 -15.06
CA ALA A 182 -6.32 10.35 -15.67
C ALA A 182 -5.22 9.32 -15.32
N LEU A 183 -3.95 9.71 -15.40
CA LEU A 183 -2.82 8.85 -15.05
C LEU A 183 -2.85 8.48 -13.56
N SER A 184 -3.12 9.44 -12.68
CA SER A 184 -3.20 9.20 -11.23
C SER A 184 -4.35 8.28 -10.87
N ALA A 185 -5.52 8.50 -11.45
CA ALA A 185 -6.68 7.65 -11.23
C ALA A 185 -6.43 6.22 -11.73
N THR A 186 -5.84 6.07 -12.92
CA THR A 186 -5.46 4.76 -13.46
C THR A 186 -4.46 4.05 -12.56
N PHE A 187 -3.43 4.75 -12.08
CA PHE A 187 -2.45 4.19 -11.16
C PHE A 187 -3.10 3.76 -9.84
N MET A 188 -3.92 4.62 -9.21
CA MET A 188 -4.61 4.28 -7.96
C MET A 188 -5.51 3.06 -8.14
N VAL A 189 -6.34 3.02 -9.17
CA VAL A 189 -7.26 1.89 -9.44
C VAL A 189 -6.47 0.60 -9.74
N ALA A 190 -5.37 0.70 -10.49
CA ALA A 190 -4.51 -0.46 -10.76
C ALA A 190 -3.93 -1.06 -9.48
N ILE A 191 -3.39 -0.23 -8.57
CA ILE A 191 -2.83 -0.71 -7.30
C ILE A 191 -3.91 -1.23 -6.36
N VAL A 192 -5.08 -0.56 -6.26
CA VAL A 192 -6.22 -1.05 -5.48
C VAL A 192 -6.58 -2.48 -5.88
N ASN A 193 -6.73 -2.72 -7.18
CA ASN A 193 -7.08 -4.05 -7.68
C ASN A 193 -5.91 -5.04 -7.58
N ALA A 194 -4.67 -4.59 -7.76
CA ALA A 194 -3.49 -5.45 -7.62
C ALA A 194 -3.34 -5.97 -6.19
N VAL A 195 -3.55 -5.13 -5.17
CA VAL A 195 -3.52 -5.56 -3.76
C VAL A 195 -4.71 -6.46 -3.42
N ASN A 196 -5.89 -6.15 -3.95
CA ASN A 196 -7.09 -6.98 -3.78
C ASN A 196 -6.90 -8.38 -4.40
N PHE A 197 -6.27 -8.48 -5.57
CA PHE A 197 -5.95 -9.76 -6.22
C PHE A 197 -4.96 -10.60 -5.41
N LEU A 198 -4.03 -9.97 -4.67
CA LEU A 198 -3.11 -10.68 -3.78
C LEU A 198 -3.78 -11.24 -2.52
N ASP A 199 -5.00 -10.80 -2.15
CA ASP A 199 -5.71 -11.32 -0.98
C ASP A 199 -6.36 -12.70 -1.26
N ASN A 200 -5.55 -13.60 -1.82
CA ASN A 200 -5.93 -14.95 -2.21
C ASN A 200 -5.27 -16.05 -1.36
N MET A 201 -4.31 -15.69 -0.49
CA MET A 201 -3.61 -16.61 0.44
C MET A 201 -3.33 -15.97 1.79
N ASP A 202 -3.32 -16.79 2.86
CA ASP A 202 -3.00 -16.39 4.23
C ASP A 202 -1.64 -15.65 4.29
N GLY A 203 -1.65 -14.40 4.76
CA GLY A 203 -0.45 -13.58 4.95
C GLY A 203 0.12 -12.91 3.68
N LEU A 204 -0.40 -13.20 2.50
CA LEU A 204 0.20 -12.72 1.25
C LEU A 204 -0.05 -11.23 1.04
N ALA A 205 -1.30 -10.79 0.94
CA ALA A 205 -1.63 -9.39 0.72
C ALA A 205 -1.10 -8.51 1.85
N GLY A 206 -1.29 -8.95 3.11
CA GLY A 206 -0.76 -8.24 4.28
C GLY A 206 0.76 -8.13 4.27
N GLY A 207 1.47 -9.22 3.96
CA GLY A 207 2.93 -9.27 3.92
C GLY A 207 3.54 -8.39 2.84
N VAL A 208 3.05 -8.48 1.60
CA VAL A 208 3.53 -7.67 0.48
C VAL A 208 3.21 -6.19 0.71
N SER A 209 2.00 -5.88 1.21
CA SER A 209 1.61 -4.51 1.52
C SER A 209 2.43 -3.92 2.69
N PHE A 210 2.77 -4.73 3.70
CA PHE A 210 3.67 -4.32 4.79
C PHE A 210 5.05 -3.95 4.26
N ILE A 211 5.62 -4.79 3.39
CA ILE A 211 6.93 -4.55 2.76
C ILE A 211 6.91 -3.26 1.95
N ALA A 212 5.86 -3.06 1.14
CA ALA A 212 5.70 -1.84 0.35
C ALA A 212 5.54 -0.59 1.25
N ALA A 213 4.69 -0.66 2.28
CA ALA A 213 4.50 0.44 3.23
C ALA A 213 5.79 0.78 3.99
N ALA A 214 6.58 -0.22 4.40
CA ALA A 214 7.86 -0.04 5.07
C ALA A 214 8.90 0.60 4.13
N ALA A 215 8.97 0.16 2.88
CA ALA A 215 9.86 0.74 1.87
C ALA A 215 9.49 2.21 1.60
N PHE A 216 8.21 2.52 1.38
CA PHE A 216 7.76 3.90 1.21
C PHE A 216 7.95 4.75 2.47
N CYS A 217 7.73 4.20 3.67
CA CYS A 217 7.99 4.88 4.93
C CYS A 217 9.47 5.28 5.05
N THR A 218 10.37 4.36 4.74
CA THR A 218 11.82 4.61 4.72
C THR A 218 12.17 5.68 3.69
N ALA A 219 11.60 5.61 2.48
CA ALA A 219 11.79 6.63 1.45
C ALA A 219 11.30 8.00 1.91
N ALA A 220 10.14 8.08 2.58
CA ALA A 220 9.60 9.31 3.14
C ALA A 220 10.48 9.88 4.28
N CYS A 221 11.06 9.03 5.12
CA CYS A 221 12.02 9.44 6.14
C CYS A 221 13.30 10.03 5.50
N ILE A 222 13.85 9.37 4.48
CA ILE A 222 15.03 9.86 3.73
C ILE A 222 14.72 11.21 3.09
N SER A 223 13.52 11.36 2.51
CA SER A 223 13.05 12.60 1.88
C SER A 223 12.53 13.64 2.89
N ARG A 224 12.67 13.41 4.19
CA ARG A 224 12.17 14.27 5.28
C ARG A 224 10.69 14.64 5.18
N GLN A 225 9.89 13.83 4.52
CA GLN A 225 8.44 14.00 4.43
C GLN A 225 7.74 13.36 5.64
N TRP A 226 7.95 13.94 6.82
CA TRP A 226 7.60 13.33 8.12
C TRP A 226 6.12 13.01 8.28
N ALA A 227 5.21 13.85 7.76
CA ALA A 227 3.78 13.56 7.78
C ALA A 227 3.44 12.31 6.99
N THR A 228 3.95 12.19 5.77
CA THR A 228 3.75 11.03 4.91
C THR A 228 4.42 9.79 5.50
N ALA A 229 5.62 9.95 6.09
CA ALA A 229 6.31 8.89 6.83
C ALA A 229 5.47 8.36 7.99
N ALA A 230 4.85 9.26 8.78
CA ALA A 230 3.99 8.88 9.90
C ALA A 230 2.76 8.08 9.43
N VAL A 231 2.08 8.52 8.36
CA VAL A 231 0.93 7.79 7.82
C VAL A 231 1.33 6.41 7.29
N LEU A 232 2.47 6.30 6.60
CA LEU A 232 3.01 5.01 6.15
C LEU A 232 3.44 4.11 7.30
N ALA A 233 3.97 4.70 8.39
CA ALA A 233 4.30 3.99 9.60
C ALA A 233 3.04 3.43 10.29
N LEU A 234 1.95 4.22 10.34
CA LEU A 234 0.65 3.74 10.83
C LEU A 234 0.14 2.58 9.97
N LEU A 235 0.26 2.67 8.63
CA LEU A 235 -0.15 1.60 7.72
C LEU A 235 0.71 0.34 7.91
N ALA A 236 2.03 0.49 7.94
CA ALA A 236 2.95 -0.64 8.17
C ALA A 236 2.69 -1.29 9.55
N GLY A 237 2.52 -0.47 10.59
CA GLY A 237 2.17 -0.95 11.93
C GLY A 237 0.83 -1.68 11.94
N GLY A 238 -0.22 -1.10 11.36
CA GLY A 238 -1.53 -1.71 11.25
C GLY A 238 -1.49 -3.08 10.57
N LEU A 239 -0.76 -3.18 9.45
CA LEU A 239 -0.53 -4.43 8.74
C LEU A 239 0.26 -5.44 9.58
N LEU A 240 1.31 -5.00 10.28
CA LEU A 240 2.10 -5.86 11.16
C LEU A 240 1.26 -6.46 12.29
N GLY A 241 0.43 -5.63 12.96
CA GLY A 241 -0.46 -6.09 14.02
C GLY A 241 -1.50 -7.12 13.52
N PHE A 242 -2.05 -6.92 12.33
CA PHE A 242 -2.94 -7.88 11.67
C PHE A 242 -2.21 -9.19 11.31
N LEU A 243 -1.00 -9.11 10.77
CA LEU A 243 -0.19 -10.26 10.36
C LEU A 243 0.14 -11.22 11.52
N VAL A 244 0.13 -10.77 12.76
CA VAL A 244 0.27 -11.66 13.93
C VAL A 244 -0.76 -12.79 13.90
N PHE A 245 -1.96 -12.53 13.36
CA PHE A 245 -3.09 -13.47 13.32
C PHE A 245 -3.37 -14.03 11.92
N ASN A 246 -2.97 -13.34 10.87
CA ASN A 246 -3.24 -13.74 9.48
C ASN A 246 -2.07 -14.50 8.85
N PHE A 247 -0.81 -14.23 9.25
CA PHE A 247 0.34 -14.90 8.64
C PHE A 247 0.47 -16.35 9.16
N PRO A 248 0.75 -17.33 8.30
CA PRO A 248 0.91 -18.74 8.69
C PRO A 248 2.29 -18.97 9.32
N TRP A 249 2.51 -18.47 10.55
CA TRP A 249 3.78 -18.58 11.29
C TRP A 249 4.28 -20.02 11.44
N ARG A 250 3.35 -20.98 11.53
CA ARG A 250 3.63 -22.42 11.56
C ARG A 250 2.78 -23.12 10.51
N ALA A 251 3.34 -24.09 9.81
CA ALA A 251 2.66 -24.83 8.75
C ALA A 251 1.32 -25.46 9.22
N ALA A 252 1.24 -25.87 10.49
CA ALA A 252 0.04 -26.46 11.08
C ALA A 252 -0.97 -25.45 11.63
N ARG A 253 -0.71 -24.13 11.55
CA ARG A 253 -1.61 -23.08 12.06
C ARG A 253 -1.98 -22.14 10.94
N PRO A 254 -3.17 -22.30 10.33
CA PRO A 254 -3.71 -21.39 9.32
C PRO A 254 -4.03 -20.03 9.94
N ALA A 255 -4.35 -19.05 9.06
CA ALA A 255 -4.85 -17.74 9.47
C ALA A 255 -6.08 -17.89 10.38
N ARG A 256 -6.21 -16.97 11.33
CA ARG A 256 -7.33 -16.88 12.28
C ARG A 256 -8.36 -15.82 11.88
N ILE A 257 -8.02 -14.99 10.91
CA ILE A 257 -8.83 -13.91 10.38
C ILE A 257 -8.37 -13.60 8.96
N PHE A 258 -9.28 -13.29 8.04
CA PHE A 258 -8.98 -12.82 6.69
C PHE A 258 -9.05 -11.29 6.61
N MET A 259 -8.33 -10.72 5.64
CA MET A 259 -8.31 -9.28 5.40
C MET A 259 -9.63 -8.80 4.81
N GLY A 260 -10.09 -9.48 3.78
CA GLY A 260 -11.27 -9.14 2.99
C GLY A 260 -11.11 -7.89 2.13
N ASP A 261 -12.13 -7.62 1.33
CA ASP A 261 -12.19 -6.42 0.47
C ASP A 261 -12.23 -5.14 1.32
N GLY A 262 -12.85 -5.22 2.52
CA GLY A 262 -12.82 -4.14 3.51
C GLY A 262 -11.42 -3.76 3.97
N GLY A 263 -10.41 -4.59 3.76
CA GLY A 263 -9.00 -4.31 4.06
C GLY A 263 -8.16 -4.06 2.82
N SER A 264 -8.21 -4.95 1.85
CA SER A 264 -7.33 -4.93 0.67
C SER A 264 -7.55 -3.69 -0.21
N LEU A 265 -8.80 -3.22 -0.38
CA LEU A 265 -9.10 -2.03 -1.16
C LEU A 265 -8.53 -0.74 -0.54
N PRO A 266 -8.81 -0.40 0.74
CA PRO A 266 -8.22 0.79 1.35
C PRO A 266 -6.71 0.70 1.52
N VAL A 267 -6.12 -0.49 1.75
CA VAL A 267 -4.67 -0.68 1.81
C VAL A 267 -4.03 -0.38 0.46
N GLY A 268 -4.57 -0.94 -0.63
CA GLY A 268 -4.08 -0.66 -1.98
C GLY A 268 -4.18 0.83 -2.33
N PHE A 269 -5.31 1.46 -1.98
CA PHE A 269 -5.52 2.89 -2.20
C PHE A 269 -4.53 3.75 -1.41
N LEU A 270 -4.33 3.48 -0.11
CA LEU A 270 -3.38 4.21 0.72
C LEU A 270 -1.95 4.07 0.18
N LEU A 271 -1.53 2.86 -0.20
CA LEU A 271 -0.22 2.63 -0.83
C LEU A 271 -0.06 3.46 -2.10
N ALA A 272 -1.06 3.49 -2.97
CA ALA A 272 -1.00 4.25 -4.22
C ALA A 272 -0.98 5.77 -3.98
N ALA A 273 -1.89 6.28 -3.16
CA ALA A 273 -1.99 7.71 -2.88
C ALA A 273 -0.73 8.25 -2.17
N LEU A 274 -0.21 7.51 -1.18
CA LEU A 274 1.00 7.90 -0.46
C LEU A 274 2.26 7.75 -1.32
N ALA A 275 2.32 6.76 -2.22
CA ALA A 275 3.38 6.64 -3.20
C ALA A 275 3.43 7.84 -4.16
N ILE A 276 2.27 8.35 -4.58
CA ILE A 276 2.17 9.58 -5.37
C ILE A 276 2.68 10.77 -4.54
N GLN A 277 2.24 10.90 -3.29
CA GLN A 277 2.67 11.98 -2.41
C GLN A 277 4.19 12.02 -2.24
N ILE A 278 4.82 10.90 -1.94
CA ILE A 278 6.28 10.85 -1.74
C ILE A 278 7.04 11.23 -3.00
N THR A 279 6.56 10.76 -4.17
CA THR A 279 7.33 10.84 -5.41
C THR A 279 7.13 12.16 -6.14
N PHE A 280 5.92 12.73 -6.10
CA PHE A 280 5.52 13.85 -6.95
C PHE A 280 5.21 15.13 -6.17
N THR A 281 5.12 15.08 -4.82
CA THR A 281 5.01 16.30 -4.03
C THR A 281 6.43 16.79 -3.72
N ALA A 282 6.70 18.08 -4.03
CA ALA A 282 7.99 18.67 -3.75
C ALA A 282 8.26 18.63 -2.23
N PRO A 283 9.37 18.02 -1.77
CA PRO A 283 9.81 18.16 -0.40
C PRO A 283 10.24 19.62 -0.15
N ASP A 284 10.38 19.99 1.12
CA ASP A 284 10.90 21.31 1.50
C ASP A 284 12.31 21.54 1.02
N ASP A 285 13.06 20.45 0.89
CA ASP A 285 14.42 20.45 0.42
C ASP A 285 14.49 19.70 -0.93
N PRO A 286 14.74 20.43 -2.05
CA PRO A 286 14.81 19.83 -3.39
C PRO A 286 15.88 18.74 -3.50
N GLU A 287 16.92 18.76 -2.66
CA GLU A 287 18.00 17.76 -2.66
C GLU A 287 17.49 16.36 -2.28
N TYR A 288 16.39 16.29 -1.51
CA TYR A 288 15.77 15.04 -1.05
C TYR A 288 14.55 14.60 -1.87
N ALA A 289 14.23 15.30 -2.97
CA ALA A 289 13.10 14.91 -3.82
C ALA A 289 13.36 13.57 -4.52
N LEU A 290 12.55 12.54 -4.28
CA LEU A 290 12.64 11.27 -5.01
C LEU A 290 12.47 11.45 -6.53
N GLY A 291 11.63 12.40 -6.94
CA GLY A 291 11.42 12.76 -8.34
C GLY A 291 12.45 13.74 -8.93
N ALA A 292 13.48 14.14 -8.16
CA ALA A 292 14.51 15.07 -8.65
C ALA A 292 15.28 14.52 -9.86
N ARG A 293 15.41 13.20 -9.95
CA ARG A 293 15.96 12.49 -11.10
C ARG A 293 14.84 11.81 -11.86
N TRP A 294 14.86 11.86 -13.20
CA TRP A 294 13.79 11.31 -14.05
C TRP A 294 13.45 9.84 -13.75
N TYR A 295 14.43 9.02 -13.35
CA TYR A 295 14.20 7.61 -12.99
C TYR A 295 13.64 7.41 -11.58
N GLY A 296 13.77 8.38 -10.69
CA GLY A 296 13.14 8.35 -9.36
C GLY A 296 11.61 8.29 -9.44
N VAL A 297 11.02 8.80 -10.52
CA VAL A 297 9.59 8.67 -10.84
C VAL A 297 9.12 7.20 -10.91
N LEU A 298 10.04 6.28 -11.20
CA LEU A 298 9.73 4.84 -11.27
C LEU A 298 9.75 4.14 -9.91
N THR A 299 10.17 4.81 -8.84
CA THR A 299 10.22 4.25 -7.48
C THR A 299 8.93 3.52 -7.07
N PRO A 300 7.71 4.08 -7.24
CA PRO A 300 6.48 3.38 -6.91
C PRO A 300 6.27 2.09 -7.71
N LEU A 301 6.61 2.10 -8.98
CA LEU A 301 6.47 0.94 -9.85
C LEU A 301 7.42 -0.19 -9.47
N VAL A 302 8.67 0.15 -9.07
CA VAL A 302 9.66 -0.83 -8.62
C VAL A 302 9.25 -1.44 -7.28
N ILE A 303 8.81 -0.63 -6.29
CA ILE A 303 8.36 -1.13 -4.99
C ILE A 303 7.12 -2.02 -5.14
N LEU A 304 6.18 -1.64 -6.01
CA LEU A 304 4.92 -2.35 -6.24
C LEU A 304 5.00 -3.33 -7.42
N THR A 305 6.20 -3.71 -7.86
CA THR A 305 6.41 -4.62 -9.01
C THR A 305 5.66 -5.94 -8.83
N VAL A 306 5.71 -6.55 -7.65
CA VAL A 306 5.12 -7.88 -7.42
C VAL A 306 3.59 -7.86 -7.53
N PRO A 307 2.84 -6.98 -6.83
CA PRO A 307 1.39 -6.90 -7.03
C PRO A 307 1.00 -6.52 -8.46
N LEU A 308 1.72 -5.60 -9.09
CA LEU A 308 1.47 -5.22 -10.48
C LEU A 308 1.68 -6.39 -11.45
N TYR A 309 2.76 -7.15 -11.28
CA TYR A 309 3.04 -8.32 -12.10
C TYR A 309 1.91 -9.34 -12.03
N ASP A 310 1.49 -9.75 -10.83
CA ASP A 310 0.42 -10.73 -10.68
C ASP A 310 -0.88 -10.23 -11.32
N SER A 311 -1.25 -8.97 -11.07
CA SER A 311 -2.46 -8.36 -11.64
C SER A 311 -2.43 -8.32 -13.18
N VAL A 312 -1.30 -7.93 -13.78
CA VAL A 312 -1.14 -7.86 -15.24
C VAL A 312 -1.19 -9.26 -15.86
N ILE A 313 -0.43 -10.22 -15.32
CA ILE A 313 -0.38 -11.57 -15.86
C ILE A 313 -1.75 -12.26 -15.78
N VAL A 314 -2.43 -12.18 -14.63
CA VAL A 314 -3.76 -12.76 -14.46
C VAL A 314 -4.76 -12.13 -15.44
N THR A 315 -4.72 -10.80 -15.59
CA THR A 315 -5.58 -10.08 -16.55
C THR A 315 -5.33 -10.55 -17.99
N LEU A 316 -4.06 -10.64 -18.41
CA LEU A 316 -3.69 -11.11 -19.76
C LEU A 316 -4.11 -12.56 -20.00
N LEU A 317 -3.95 -13.45 -19.00
CA LEU A 317 -4.39 -14.83 -19.10
C LEU A 317 -5.90 -14.94 -19.28
N ARG A 318 -6.68 -14.17 -18.49
CA ARG A 318 -8.14 -14.15 -18.60
C ARG A 318 -8.60 -13.65 -19.97
N LEU A 319 -8.03 -12.55 -20.45
CA LEU A 319 -8.31 -12.01 -21.78
C LEU A 319 -7.96 -13.01 -22.88
N GLY A 320 -6.80 -13.68 -22.78
CA GLY A 320 -6.39 -14.72 -23.74
C GLY A 320 -7.29 -15.95 -23.74
N GLN A 321 -8.03 -16.20 -22.65
CA GLN A 321 -9.04 -17.25 -22.54
C GLN A 321 -10.46 -16.78 -22.91
N GLY A 322 -10.64 -15.55 -23.36
CA GLY A 322 -11.97 -14.95 -23.62
C GLY A 322 -12.80 -14.72 -22.36
N LYS A 323 -12.16 -14.72 -21.17
CA LYS A 323 -12.84 -14.48 -19.89
C LYS A 323 -12.75 -13.01 -19.50
N SER A 324 -13.72 -12.55 -18.72
CA SER A 324 -13.68 -11.21 -18.13
C SER A 324 -12.51 -11.07 -17.14
N PRO A 325 -11.73 -9.99 -17.20
CA PRO A 325 -10.67 -9.72 -16.21
C PRO A 325 -11.17 -9.64 -14.77
N MET A 326 -12.47 -9.39 -14.59
CA MET A 326 -13.11 -9.15 -13.30
C MET A 326 -13.66 -10.40 -12.63
N VAL A 327 -13.60 -11.57 -13.28
CA VAL A 327 -14.03 -12.84 -12.69
C VAL A 327 -12.85 -13.46 -11.96
N GLY A 328 -12.98 -13.66 -10.65
CA GLY A 328 -11.94 -14.30 -9.85
C GLY A 328 -11.70 -15.75 -10.27
N ASP A 329 -10.44 -16.20 -10.19
CA ASP A 329 -10.03 -17.59 -10.45
C ASP A 329 -8.79 -17.95 -9.63
N HIS A 330 -8.28 -19.19 -9.79
CA HIS A 330 -7.07 -19.68 -9.13
C HIS A 330 -5.80 -19.47 -9.97
N GLN A 331 -5.80 -18.54 -10.94
CA GLN A 331 -4.66 -18.30 -11.83
C GLN A 331 -3.63 -17.31 -11.29
N HIS A 332 -3.69 -16.96 -10.00
CA HIS A 332 -2.74 -16.06 -9.36
C HIS A 332 -1.35 -16.69 -9.18
N PHE A 333 -0.31 -15.86 -9.19
CA PHE A 333 1.08 -16.27 -9.01
C PHE A 333 1.28 -17.20 -7.81
N SER A 334 0.67 -16.89 -6.68
CA SER A 334 0.72 -17.69 -5.46
C SER A 334 0.20 -19.12 -5.66
N HIS A 335 -0.96 -19.26 -6.31
CA HIS A 335 -1.55 -20.58 -6.61
C HIS A 335 -0.69 -21.35 -7.62
N ARG A 336 -0.12 -20.68 -8.62
CA ARG A 336 0.78 -21.30 -9.60
C ARG A 336 2.05 -21.87 -8.95
N LEU A 337 2.61 -21.19 -7.92
CA LEU A 337 3.74 -21.72 -7.16
C LEU A 337 3.36 -22.95 -6.35
N VAL A 338 2.17 -22.96 -5.74
CA VAL A 338 1.69 -24.15 -4.98
C VAL A 338 1.46 -25.34 -5.92
N MET A 339 0.88 -25.12 -7.09
CA MET A 339 0.73 -26.19 -8.10
C MET A 339 2.08 -26.76 -8.58
N ARG A 340 3.18 -26.02 -8.40
CA ARG A 340 4.55 -26.47 -8.63
C ARG A 340 5.18 -27.23 -7.47
N GLY A 341 4.44 -27.49 -6.42
CA GLY A 341 4.89 -28.28 -5.28
C GLY A 341 5.43 -27.44 -4.10
N LEU A 342 5.37 -26.11 -4.15
CA LEU A 342 5.67 -25.30 -2.98
C LEU A 342 4.50 -25.43 -1.99
N SER A 343 4.83 -25.45 -0.68
CA SER A 343 3.78 -25.25 0.33
C SER A 343 3.23 -23.82 0.23
N SER A 344 1.97 -23.60 0.63
CA SER A 344 1.36 -22.25 0.63
C SER A 344 2.23 -21.24 1.39
N ARG A 345 2.80 -21.65 2.54
CA ARG A 345 3.75 -20.83 3.30
C ARG A 345 5.03 -20.54 2.51
N GLY A 346 5.57 -21.54 1.82
CA GLY A 346 6.77 -21.38 0.97
C GLY A 346 6.53 -20.40 -0.18
N ALA A 347 5.36 -20.46 -0.82
CA ALA A 347 4.97 -19.53 -1.87
C ALA A 347 4.86 -18.09 -1.33
N VAL A 348 4.20 -17.88 -0.19
CA VAL A 348 4.08 -16.55 0.45
C VAL A 348 5.45 -15.99 0.83
N LEU A 349 6.33 -16.80 1.45
CA LEU A 349 7.68 -16.36 1.83
C LEU A 349 8.52 -15.99 0.61
N LEU A 350 8.44 -16.77 -0.48
CA LEU A 350 9.13 -16.46 -1.73
C LEU A 350 8.64 -15.14 -2.32
N ILE A 351 7.32 -14.94 -2.39
CA ILE A 351 6.73 -13.71 -2.93
C ILE A 351 7.12 -12.50 -2.06
N CYS A 352 7.10 -12.63 -0.73
CA CYS A 352 7.57 -11.59 0.18
C CYS A 352 9.07 -11.28 0.00
N ALA A 353 9.92 -12.30 -0.23
CA ALA A 353 11.33 -12.09 -0.51
C ALA A 353 11.55 -11.32 -1.83
N LEU A 354 10.81 -11.66 -2.89
CA LEU A 354 10.84 -10.93 -4.17
C LEU A 354 10.34 -9.48 -3.99
N ALA A 355 9.25 -9.27 -3.25
CA ALA A 355 8.75 -7.94 -2.93
C ALA A 355 9.77 -7.12 -2.12
N THR A 356 10.48 -7.73 -1.17
CA THR A 356 11.55 -7.07 -0.40
C THR A 356 12.71 -6.68 -1.32
N THR A 357 13.13 -7.56 -2.23
CA THR A 357 14.19 -7.28 -3.20
C THR A 357 13.84 -6.09 -4.09
N CYS A 358 12.61 -6.04 -4.62
CA CYS A 358 12.11 -4.91 -5.39
C CYS A 358 11.94 -3.65 -4.51
N GLY A 359 11.48 -3.82 -3.27
CA GLY A 359 11.33 -2.73 -2.30
C GLY A 359 12.65 -2.02 -2.01
N ILE A 360 13.73 -2.78 -1.77
CA ILE A 360 15.09 -2.23 -1.57
C ILE A 360 15.56 -1.52 -2.85
N GLY A 361 15.38 -2.13 -4.02
CA GLY A 361 15.73 -1.50 -5.30
C GLY A 361 15.00 -0.17 -5.51
N GLY A 362 13.68 -0.14 -5.28
CA GLY A 362 12.87 1.06 -5.41
C GLY A 362 13.27 2.16 -4.40
N LEU A 363 13.59 1.77 -3.16
CA LEU A 363 14.07 2.70 -2.13
C LEU A 363 15.38 3.40 -2.56
N LEU A 364 16.29 2.64 -3.12
CA LEU A 364 17.60 3.17 -3.57
C LEU A 364 17.49 4.01 -4.85
N LEU A 365 16.46 3.80 -5.66
CA LEU A 365 16.32 4.42 -6.98
C LEU A 365 16.31 5.95 -6.93
N GLY A 366 15.64 6.54 -5.93
CA GLY A 366 15.53 8.00 -5.78
C GLY A 366 16.88 8.71 -5.59
N THR A 367 17.83 8.06 -4.93
CA THR A 367 19.17 8.60 -4.63
C THR A 367 20.27 8.01 -5.51
N ALA A 368 19.95 7.05 -6.39
CA ALA A 368 20.92 6.31 -7.19
C ALA A 368 21.68 7.21 -8.19
N ALA A 369 22.91 6.86 -8.49
CA ALA A 369 23.60 7.38 -9.68
C ALA A 369 23.00 6.72 -10.96
N PRO A 370 23.15 7.32 -12.16
CA PRO A 370 22.54 6.77 -13.37
C PRO A 370 22.87 5.30 -13.65
N TRP A 371 24.13 4.90 -13.44
CA TRP A 371 24.55 3.49 -13.63
C TRP A 371 23.91 2.54 -12.58
N GLN A 372 23.69 3.01 -11.35
CA GLN A 372 23.00 2.26 -10.30
C GLN A 372 21.53 2.10 -10.64
N ALA A 373 20.87 3.14 -11.19
CA ALA A 373 19.50 3.06 -11.65
C ALA A 373 19.32 2.01 -12.75
N VAL A 374 20.29 1.91 -13.68
CA VAL A 374 20.29 0.83 -14.70
C VAL A 374 20.40 -0.54 -14.04
N LEU A 375 21.25 -0.71 -13.02
CA LEU A 375 21.39 -1.99 -12.31
C LEU A 375 20.12 -2.35 -11.55
N ILE A 376 19.45 -1.39 -10.91
CA ILE A 376 18.16 -1.60 -10.23
C ILE A 376 17.08 -2.00 -11.24
N GLY A 377 17.04 -1.36 -12.40
CA GLY A 377 16.15 -1.73 -13.50
C GLY A 377 16.41 -3.16 -14.00
N ALA A 378 17.69 -3.50 -14.22
CA ALA A 378 18.11 -4.85 -14.62
C ALA A 378 17.75 -5.90 -13.55
N GLN A 379 17.97 -5.62 -12.28
CA GLN A 379 17.55 -6.46 -11.15
C GLN A 379 16.04 -6.68 -11.15
N THR A 380 15.25 -5.62 -11.31
CA THR A 380 13.78 -5.71 -11.34
C THR A 380 13.30 -6.57 -12.51
N ILE A 381 13.88 -6.35 -13.71
CA ILE A 381 13.59 -7.17 -14.89
C ILE A 381 13.99 -8.62 -14.65
N MET A 382 15.15 -8.88 -14.05
CA MET A 382 15.60 -10.24 -13.72
C MET A 382 14.66 -10.95 -12.76
N VAL A 383 14.14 -10.24 -11.73
CA VAL A 383 13.12 -10.78 -10.83
C VAL A 383 11.87 -11.19 -11.63
N LEU A 384 11.37 -10.30 -12.51
CA LEU A 384 10.19 -10.58 -13.34
C LEU A 384 10.43 -11.75 -14.29
N LEU A 385 11.58 -11.82 -14.94
CA LEU A 385 11.95 -12.93 -15.83
C LEU A 385 12.08 -14.25 -15.08
N THR A 386 12.66 -14.23 -13.87
CA THR A 386 12.75 -15.43 -13.01
C THR A 386 11.36 -15.94 -12.64
N VAL A 387 10.45 -15.04 -12.24
CA VAL A 387 9.06 -15.39 -11.96
C VAL A 387 8.39 -15.96 -13.21
N ALA A 388 8.51 -15.28 -14.35
CA ALA A 388 7.95 -15.73 -15.61
C ALA A 388 8.49 -17.11 -16.06
N ALA A 389 9.79 -17.36 -15.90
CA ALA A 389 10.41 -18.64 -16.19
C ALA A 389 9.91 -19.76 -15.30
N LEU A 390 9.72 -19.46 -14.00
CA LEU A 390 9.09 -20.38 -13.06
C LEU A 390 7.63 -20.71 -13.44
N GLU A 391 6.94 -19.86 -14.17
CA GLU A 391 5.53 -20.02 -14.53
C GLU A 391 5.30 -20.61 -15.93
N GLN A 392 6.27 -20.47 -16.86
CA GLN A 392 6.11 -20.82 -18.28
C GLN A 392 5.45 -22.17 -18.58
N PRO A 393 5.81 -23.31 -17.97
CA PRO A 393 5.18 -24.59 -18.28
C PRO A 393 3.68 -24.62 -17.99
N MET A 394 3.24 -23.88 -16.96
CA MET A 394 1.83 -23.81 -16.59
C MET A 394 1.04 -22.84 -17.47
N LEU A 395 1.63 -21.71 -17.85
CA LEU A 395 1.02 -20.77 -18.78
C LEU A 395 0.76 -21.45 -20.14
N ALA A 396 1.64 -22.35 -20.57
CA ALA A 396 1.45 -23.15 -21.77
C ALA A 396 0.27 -24.14 -21.61
N GLN A 397 0.17 -24.86 -20.49
CA GLN A 397 -0.94 -25.78 -20.22
C GLN A 397 -2.29 -25.06 -20.11
N MET A 398 -2.34 -23.91 -19.43
CA MET A 398 -3.57 -23.10 -19.32
C MET A 398 -4.03 -22.54 -20.67
N ARG A 399 -3.11 -22.23 -21.61
CA ARG A 399 -3.44 -21.78 -22.97
C ARG A 399 -4.03 -22.90 -23.82
N THR A 400 -3.59 -24.13 -23.63
CA THR A 400 -4.04 -25.30 -24.42
C THR A 400 -5.34 -25.92 -23.91
N GLY A 401 -5.89 -25.47 -22.77
CA GLY A 401 -7.12 -26.01 -22.20
C GLY A 401 -7.01 -27.47 -21.74
N ALA A 402 -5.81 -27.94 -21.45
CA ALA A 402 -5.52 -29.32 -21.12
C ALA A 402 -5.98 -29.78 -19.71
N ASP A 403 -6.53 -28.86 -18.92
CA ASP A 403 -7.16 -29.15 -17.61
C ASP A 403 -8.69 -28.95 -17.71
N ARG A 404 -9.37 -29.87 -18.40
CA ARG A 404 -10.81 -30.08 -18.29
C ARG A 404 -11.12 -31.31 -17.48
#